data_daf27b39fa5a9db3fd04a0536f812cdf
#
_entry.id   daf27b39fa5a9db3fd04a0536f812cdf
#
_cell.length_a   1.000
_cell.length_b   1.000
_cell.length_c   1.000
_cell.angle_alpha   90.00
_cell.angle_beta   90.00
_cell.angle_gamma   90.00
#
_symmetry.space_group_name_H-M   'P 1'
#
loop_
_entity.id
_entity.type
_entity.pdbx_description
1 polymer ?
#
loop_
_entity_poly.entity_id
_entity_poly.type
_entity_poly.pdbx_seq_one_letter_code
_entity_poly.pdbx_strand_id
1 'polypeptide(L)'
;MLKAMRKLSGCTLFITGASRGIGKAIALKAAKDGANIVIAAKTSEPHPKLAGTIYTAAEEIEAAGGKALPCVVNVREEEQIADAVEKAVQKFGGIDILVNNASAISLTGTLETTAKKLDLMMSANTRGTYLTSKLCLPFLKNSKIAHILNISPPLNLNPIWFKNHCAYTISKYGMSMCVLGMAEEFRGEVAVNALWPKTAIYTAAMDMLGGPGVEKQCRKTDIVADAAYCILTKPKSFTGNFVIDEHLLKKEGIKNFDVYAVAPGHPVIPDYFLDEDLDTQAMKMEAQGASSGFREEKKADGAKHTGPEGSQISLETSTAKPSGSVAETFKIIEGIINEDVVKSTQGVFLFELSGEEGGTWYIDLKNKGGNTGSGEPPVKADVIMSMSSNDFVKMFTGKLKPTMAFMSGKLKIKGNMSLALRLEKLVSQLGSKL
;
A
#
# COMPACT_ATOMS: atom_id res chain seq x y z
N MET A 1 9.10 22.50 -21.49
CA MET A 1 8.29 22.02 -22.64
C MET A 1 8.24 20.50 -22.57
N LEU A 2 7.14 19.93 -22.17
CA LEU A 2 6.92 18.48 -22.30
C LEU A 2 7.02 18.17 -23.80
N LYS A 3 7.97 17.30 -24.19
CA LYS A 3 8.07 16.74 -25.55
C LYS A 3 6.66 16.36 -25.97
N ALA A 4 6.22 16.69 -27.18
CA ALA A 4 4.88 16.40 -27.70
C ALA A 4 4.55 14.92 -27.43
N MET A 5 3.89 14.65 -26.32
CA MET A 5 3.44 13.31 -25.96
C MET A 5 2.29 12.92 -26.88
N ARG A 6 2.28 11.67 -27.27
CA ARG A 6 1.22 11.11 -28.10
C ARG A 6 -0.09 11.19 -27.31
N LYS A 7 -1.08 11.90 -27.83
CA LYS A 7 -2.37 12.04 -27.19
C LYS A 7 -3.16 10.74 -27.28
N LEU A 8 -3.95 10.44 -26.26
CA LEU A 8 -4.83 9.26 -26.20
C LEU A 8 -6.20 9.52 -26.84
N SER A 9 -6.32 10.55 -27.69
CA SER A 9 -7.59 10.91 -28.33
C SER A 9 -8.12 9.76 -29.20
N GLY A 10 -9.36 9.37 -28.95
CA GLY A 10 -10.04 8.27 -29.68
C GLY A 10 -9.54 6.87 -29.34
N CYS A 11 -8.50 6.73 -28.52
CA CYS A 11 -8.02 5.42 -28.05
C CYS A 11 -8.99 4.83 -27.04
N THR A 12 -9.19 3.52 -27.10
CA THR A 12 -10.05 2.79 -26.15
C THR A 12 -9.22 2.16 -25.02
N LEU A 13 -9.46 2.62 -23.79
CA LEU A 13 -8.83 2.09 -22.59
C LEU A 13 -9.81 1.19 -21.83
N PHE A 14 -9.45 -0.07 -21.62
CA PHE A 14 -10.17 -0.99 -20.73
C PHE A 14 -9.50 -0.94 -19.36
N ILE A 15 -10.22 -0.44 -18.32
CA ILE A 15 -9.61 -0.21 -17.00
C ILE A 15 -10.40 -1.00 -15.95
N THR A 16 -9.74 -1.97 -15.30
CA THR A 16 -10.34 -2.72 -14.20
C THR A 16 -10.29 -1.93 -12.89
N GLY A 17 -11.37 -1.97 -12.11
CA GLY A 17 -11.49 -1.24 -10.86
C GLY A 17 -11.57 0.28 -11.02
N ALA A 18 -12.11 0.78 -12.15
CA ALA A 18 -12.12 2.21 -12.50
C ALA A 18 -13.30 3.01 -11.91
N SER A 19 -14.13 2.42 -11.04
CA SER A 19 -15.22 3.15 -10.39
C SER A 19 -14.75 4.21 -9.35
N ARG A 20 -13.50 4.12 -8.89
CA ARG A 20 -12.88 5.02 -7.90
C ARG A 20 -11.36 4.92 -7.89
N GLY A 21 -10.72 5.73 -7.04
CA GLY A 21 -9.29 5.64 -6.74
C GLY A 21 -8.37 5.79 -7.95
N ILE A 22 -7.29 5.03 -7.98
CA ILE A 22 -6.24 5.09 -9.02
C ILE A 22 -6.83 4.81 -10.41
N GLY A 23 -7.65 3.76 -10.54
CA GLY A 23 -8.24 3.41 -11.84
C GLY A 23 -9.10 4.53 -12.42
N LYS A 24 -9.94 5.20 -11.58
CA LYS A 24 -10.72 6.37 -12.01
C LYS A 24 -9.84 7.57 -12.36
N ALA A 25 -8.79 7.82 -11.60
CA ALA A 25 -7.87 8.92 -11.88
C ALA A 25 -7.15 8.75 -13.25
N ILE A 26 -6.71 7.51 -13.56
CA ILE A 26 -6.14 7.17 -14.88
C ILE A 26 -7.19 7.37 -15.98
N ALA A 27 -8.43 6.92 -15.75
CA ALA A 27 -9.53 7.11 -16.69
C ALA A 27 -9.79 8.60 -16.99
N LEU A 28 -9.92 9.43 -15.94
CA LEU A 28 -10.12 10.87 -16.06
C LEU A 28 -8.96 11.58 -16.78
N LYS A 29 -7.72 11.15 -16.53
CA LYS A 29 -6.55 11.70 -17.21
C LYS A 29 -6.58 11.43 -18.71
N ALA A 30 -6.94 10.21 -19.13
CA ALA A 30 -7.09 9.85 -20.53
C ALA A 30 -8.33 10.51 -21.18
N ALA A 31 -9.43 10.65 -20.44
CA ALA A 31 -10.66 11.29 -20.89
C ALA A 31 -10.44 12.74 -21.31
N LYS A 32 -9.53 13.49 -20.66
CA LYS A 32 -9.16 14.86 -21.03
C LYS A 32 -8.57 14.97 -22.44
N ASP A 33 -8.03 13.89 -22.97
CA ASP A 33 -7.57 13.80 -24.36
C ASP A 33 -8.69 13.36 -25.34
N GLY A 34 -9.89 13.05 -24.85
CA GLY A 34 -10.98 12.52 -25.65
C GLY A 34 -10.91 10.99 -25.86
N ALA A 35 -10.34 10.26 -24.92
CA ALA A 35 -10.28 8.79 -24.96
C ALA A 35 -11.65 8.14 -24.71
N ASN A 36 -11.82 6.90 -25.19
CA ASN A 36 -12.94 6.02 -24.87
C ASN A 36 -12.54 5.17 -23.65
N ILE A 37 -13.36 5.16 -22.62
CA ILE A 37 -13.06 4.47 -21.36
C ILE A 37 -14.09 3.37 -21.07
N VAL A 38 -13.62 2.14 -20.93
CA VAL A 38 -14.41 1.02 -20.41
C VAL A 38 -14.14 0.92 -18.92
N ILE A 39 -15.17 1.15 -18.11
CA ILE A 39 -15.13 1.13 -16.65
C ILE A 39 -15.52 -0.27 -16.18
N ALA A 40 -14.56 -1.18 -16.05
CA ALA A 40 -14.81 -2.55 -15.66
C ALA A 40 -14.69 -2.71 -14.13
N ALA A 41 -15.79 -2.61 -13.38
CA ALA A 41 -15.77 -2.72 -11.92
C ALA A 41 -17.09 -3.27 -11.37
N LYS A 42 -17.06 -3.79 -10.14
CA LYS A 42 -18.22 -4.45 -9.50
C LYS A 42 -19.29 -3.50 -8.97
N THR A 43 -18.92 -2.26 -8.64
CA THR A 43 -19.79 -1.36 -7.88
C THR A 43 -20.74 -0.64 -8.83
N SER A 44 -21.95 -1.17 -8.97
CA SER A 44 -23.07 -0.56 -9.72
C SER A 44 -23.96 0.28 -8.83
N GLU A 45 -24.10 -0.07 -7.55
CA GLU A 45 -24.95 0.62 -6.59
C GLU A 45 -24.13 1.43 -5.58
N PRO A 46 -24.67 2.54 -5.06
CA PRO A 46 -24.02 3.30 -4.00
C PRO A 46 -23.71 2.42 -2.78
N HIS A 47 -22.54 2.58 -2.22
CA HIS A 47 -22.11 1.84 -1.03
C HIS A 47 -21.87 2.81 0.14
N PRO A 48 -22.38 2.53 1.37
CA PRO A 48 -22.34 3.47 2.49
C PRO A 48 -20.92 3.96 2.88
N LYS A 49 -19.90 3.13 2.62
CA LYS A 49 -18.51 3.40 3.00
C LYS A 49 -17.57 3.66 1.82
N LEU A 50 -18.03 3.45 0.60
CA LEU A 50 -17.18 3.52 -0.60
C LEU A 50 -17.84 4.42 -1.63
N ALA A 51 -17.40 5.65 -1.73
CA ALA A 51 -17.93 6.61 -2.69
C ALA A 51 -17.67 6.17 -4.14
N GLY A 52 -18.62 6.43 -5.02
CA GLY A 52 -18.54 6.21 -6.46
C GLY A 52 -19.00 4.83 -6.92
N THR A 53 -19.66 4.84 -8.08
CA THR A 53 -20.10 3.66 -8.84
C THR A 53 -19.50 3.71 -10.24
N ILE A 54 -19.73 2.66 -11.04
CA ILE A 54 -19.35 2.68 -12.47
C ILE A 54 -20.12 3.79 -13.23
N TYR A 55 -21.32 4.14 -12.80
CA TYR A 55 -22.16 5.16 -13.43
C TYR A 55 -21.70 6.58 -13.08
N THR A 56 -21.44 6.86 -11.79
CA THR A 56 -20.91 8.18 -11.40
C THR A 56 -19.50 8.42 -12.01
N ALA A 57 -18.69 7.37 -12.14
CA ALA A 57 -17.42 7.47 -12.84
C ALA A 57 -17.60 7.74 -14.34
N ALA A 58 -18.63 7.16 -14.98
CA ALA A 58 -18.95 7.41 -16.37
C ALA A 58 -19.33 8.88 -16.60
N GLU A 59 -20.20 9.43 -15.76
CA GLU A 59 -20.59 10.85 -15.81
C GLU A 59 -19.37 11.78 -15.69
N GLU A 60 -18.48 11.52 -14.73
CA GLU A 60 -17.25 12.30 -14.55
C GLU A 60 -16.30 12.20 -15.77
N ILE A 61 -16.18 11.02 -16.39
CA ILE A 61 -15.35 10.77 -17.56
C ILE A 61 -15.91 11.53 -18.78
N GLU A 62 -17.22 11.51 -18.97
CA GLU A 62 -17.89 12.24 -20.06
C GLU A 62 -17.77 13.76 -19.85
N ALA A 63 -17.95 14.23 -18.63
CA ALA A 63 -17.74 15.64 -18.28
C ALA A 63 -16.27 16.09 -18.50
N ALA A 64 -15.30 15.16 -18.38
CA ALA A 64 -13.89 15.44 -18.67
C ALA A 64 -13.54 15.43 -20.16
N GLY A 65 -14.50 15.11 -21.07
CA GLY A 65 -14.33 15.12 -22.51
C GLY A 65 -14.11 13.77 -23.16
N GLY A 66 -14.13 12.68 -22.40
CA GLY A 66 -14.04 11.30 -22.90
C GLY A 66 -15.42 10.71 -23.28
N LYS A 67 -15.40 9.45 -23.69
CA LYS A 67 -16.62 8.64 -23.84
C LYS A 67 -16.53 7.47 -22.85
N ALA A 68 -17.62 7.15 -22.18
CA ALA A 68 -17.62 6.11 -21.16
C ALA A 68 -18.47 4.90 -21.54
N LEU A 69 -18.04 3.73 -21.12
CA LEU A 69 -18.81 2.47 -21.14
C LEU A 69 -18.73 1.81 -19.75
N PRO A 70 -19.72 2.02 -18.89
CA PRO A 70 -19.77 1.33 -17.62
C PRO A 70 -20.14 -0.16 -17.81
N CYS A 71 -19.32 -1.07 -17.27
CA CYS A 71 -19.54 -2.50 -17.29
C CYS A 71 -19.43 -3.06 -15.87
N VAL A 72 -20.45 -3.80 -15.42
CA VAL A 72 -20.38 -4.54 -14.15
C VAL A 72 -19.47 -5.73 -14.35
N VAL A 73 -18.28 -5.69 -13.74
CA VAL A 73 -17.26 -6.73 -13.89
C VAL A 73 -16.66 -7.10 -12.54
N ASN A 74 -16.81 -8.36 -12.18
CA ASN A 74 -15.95 -9.00 -11.19
C ASN A 74 -14.80 -9.69 -11.93
N VAL A 75 -13.58 -9.21 -11.80
CA VAL A 75 -12.40 -9.78 -12.50
C VAL A 75 -12.08 -11.23 -12.12
N ARG A 76 -12.81 -11.80 -11.16
CA ARG A 76 -12.75 -13.22 -10.80
C ARG A 76 -13.60 -14.12 -11.71
N GLU A 77 -14.54 -13.52 -12.43
CA GLU A 77 -15.51 -14.20 -13.30
C GLU A 77 -15.11 -13.94 -14.76
N GLU A 78 -14.60 -14.98 -15.44
CA GLU A 78 -14.09 -14.88 -16.82
C GLU A 78 -15.18 -14.44 -17.80
N GLU A 79 -16.40 -14.94 -17.62
CA GLU A 79 -17.55 -14.60 -18.47
C GLU A 79 -17.92 -13.11 -18.41
N GLN A 80 -17.84 -12.49 -17.21
CA GLN A 80 -18.10 -11.05 -17.07
C GLN A 80 -17.03 -10.20 -17.73
N ILE A 81 -15.77 -10.66 -17.70
CA ILE A 81 -14.68 -9.99 -18.41
C ILE A 81 -14.90 -10.10 -19.92
N ALA A 82 -15.25 -11.29 -20.42
CA ALA A 82 -15.49 -11.54 -21.84
C ALA A 82 -16.65 -10.68 -22.37
N ASP A 83 -17.78 -10.64 -21.67
CA ASP A 83 -18.92 -9.79 -22.00
C ASP A 83 -18.54 -8.29 -22.06
N ALA A 84 -17.76 -7.81 -21.11
CA ALA A 84 -17.30 -6.42 -21.12
C ALA A 84 -16.34 -6.12 -22.26
N VAL A 85 -15.45 -7.05 -22.61
CA VAL A 85 -14.56 -6.94 -23.77
C VAL A 85 -15.37 -6.90 -25.07
N GLU A 86 -16.35 -7.77 -25.23
CA GLU A 86 -17.23 -7.77 -26.39
C GLU A 86 -18.00 -6.46 -26.55
N LYS A 87 -18.61 -5.97 -25.46
CA LYS A 87 -19.29 -4.66 -25.43
C LYS A 87 -18.36 -3.49 -25.79
N ALA A 88 -17.11 -3.54 -25.32
CA ALA A 88 -16.10 -2.52 -25.66
C ALA A 88 -15.78 -2.52 -27.16
N VAL A 89 -15.59 -3.70 -27.74
CA VAL A 89 -15.33 -3.87 -29.17
C VAL A 89 -16.53 -3.43 -30.01
N GLN A 90 -17.75 -3.84 -29.62
CA GLN A 90 -18.98 -3.42 -30.32
C GLN A 90 -19.15 -1.89 -30.28
N LYS A 91 -18.92 -1.24 -29.12
CA LYS A 91 -19.16 0.19 -28.97
C LYS A 91 -18.06 1.05 -29.57
N PHE A 92 -16.79 0.65 -29.43
CA PHE A 92 -15.62 1.50 -29.76
C PHE A 92 -14.76 0.94 -30.89
N GLY A 93 -15.05 -0.26 -31.40
CA GLY A 93 -14.34 -0.87 -32.53
C GLY A 93 -13.07 -1.65 -32.14
N GLY A 94 -12.67 -1.64 -30.86
CA GLY A 94 -11.48 -2.35 -30.41
C GLY A 94 -11.02 -1.89 -29.03
N ILE A 95 -9.87 -2.41 -28.60
CA ILE A 95 -9.19 -2.05 -27.35
C ILE A 95 -7.73 -1.72 -27.68
N ASP A 96 -7.28 -0.52 -27.30
CA ASP A 96 -5.91 -0.06 -27.54
C ASP A 96 -5.04 -0.24 -26.29
N ILE A 97 -5.62 -0.12 -25.12
CA ILE A 97 -4.92 -0.10 -23.84
C ILE A 97 -5.71 -0.89 -22.81
N LEU A 98 -5.01 -1.73 -22.04
CA LEU A 98 -5.54 -2.38 -20.87
C LEU A 98 -4.83 -1.85 -19.62
N VAL A 99 -5.59 -1.47 -18.58
CA VAL A 99 -5.05 -1.17 -17.25
C VAL A 99 -5.61 -2.16 -16.23
N ASN A 100 -4.78 -3.06 -15.74
CA ASN A 100 -5.07 -3.99 -14.66
C ASN A 100 -4.83 -3.28 -13.32
N ASN A 101 -5.90 -2.68 -12.79
CA ASN A 101 -5.85 -1.94 -11.53
C ASN A 101 -6.74 -2.58 -10.43
N ALA A 102 -7.76 -3.37 -10.79
CA ALA A 102 -8.58 -4.07 -9.79
C ALA A 102 -7.71 -4.92 -8.87
N SER A 103 -7.89 -4.75 -7.56
CA SER A 103 -7.07 -5.42 -6.56
C SER A 103 -7.87 -5.68 -5.28
N ALA A 104 -7.46 -6.73 -4.56
CA ALA A 104 -7.88 -7.01 -3.19
C ALA A 104 -6.65 -6.98 -2.28
N ILE A 105 -6.83 -6.48 -1.05
CA ILE A 105 -5.77 -6.34 -0.06
C ILE A 105 -6.18 -6.92 1.29
N SER A 106 -5.30 -7.69 1.90
CA SER A 106 -5.37 -8.08 3.30
C SER A 106 -3.93 -8.22 3.84
N LEU A 107 -3.54 -7.32 4.73
CA LEU A 107 -2.21 -7.30 5.34
C LEU A 107 -2.26 -8.08 6.66
N THR A 108 -2.42 -9.40 6.55
CA THR A 108 -2.48 -10.32 7.69
C THR A 108 -1.37 -11.37 7.59
N GLY A 109 -0.84 -11.78 8.73
CA GLY A 109 0.18 -12.83 8.82
C GLY A 109 -0.33 -14.19 8.31
N THR A 110 0.58 -15.13 8.17
CA THR A 110 0.27 -16.45 7.59
C THR A 110 -0.79 -17.19 8.39
N LEU A 111 -0.75 -17.13 9.72
CA LEU A 111 -1.70 -17.82 10.60
C LEU A 111 -3.07 -17.12 10.66
N GLU A 112 -3.13 -15.82 10.48
CA GLU A 112 -4.36 -15.03 10.52
C GLU A 112 -5.05 -14.91 9.15
N THR A 113 -4.34 -15.26 8.07
CA THR A 113 -4.90 -15.22 6.72
C THR A 113 -5.81 -16.42 6.49
N THR A 114 -7.12 -16.17 6.44
CA THR A 114 -8.08 -17.23 6.12
C THR A 114 -7.96 -17.65 4.65
N ALA A 115 -8.33 -18.91 4.31
CA ALA A 115 -8.40 -19.38 2.93
C ALA A 115 -9.24 -18.44 2.05
N LYS A 116 -10.39 -17.96 2.56
CA LYS A 116 -11.26 -16.99 1.85
C LYS A 116 -10.52 -15.70 1.47
N LYS A 117 -9.67 -15.16 2.35
CA LYS A 117 -8.88 -13.96 2.07
C LYS A 117 -7.76 -14.25 1.05
N LEU A 118 -7.08 -15.39 1.19
CA LEU A 118 -6.09 -15.85 0.24
C LEU A 118 -6.70 -16.01 -1.15
N ASP A 119 -7.79 -16.76 -1.27
CA ASP A 119 -8.50 -16.99 -2.53
C ASP A 119 -8.97 -15.68 -3.17
N LEU A 120 -9.47 -14.75 -2.36
CA LEU A 120 -9.88 -13.44 -2.85
C LEU A 120 -8.70 -12.67 -3.47
N MET A 121 -7.56 -12.62 -2.79
CA MET A 121 -6.37 -11.91 -3.29
C MET A 121 -5.79 -12.60 -4.52
N MET A 122 -5.62 -13.91 -4.50
CA MET A 122 -5.08 -14.67 -5.65
C MET A 122 -6.00 -14.57 -6.87
N SER A 123 -7.32 -14.72 -6.66
CA SER A 123 -8.28 -14.68 -7.77
C SER A 123 -8.50 -13.28 -8.34
N ALA A 124 -8.46 -12.22 -7.51
CA ALA A 124 -8.63 -10.85 -7.99
C ALA A 124 -7.33 -10.29 -8.58
N ASN A 125 -6.21 -10.41 -7.86
CA ASN A 125 -4.95 -9.78 -8.25
C ASN A 125 -4.24 -10.56 -9.37
N THR A 126 -3.87 -11.83 -9.11
CA THR A 126 -3.10 -12.63 -10.05
C THR A 126 -3.95 -13.18 -11.20
N ARG A 127 -4.97 -14.00 -10.86
CA ARG A 127 -5.81 -14.64 -11.88
C ARG A 127 -6.60 -13.60 -12.68
N GLY A 128 -7.17 -12.60 -12.04
CA GLY A 128 -7.93 -11.54 -12.70
C GLY A 128 -7.09 -10.74 -13.69
N THR A 129 -5.84 -10.38 -13.32
CA THR A 129 -4.88 -9.75 -14.24
C THR A 129 -4.59 -10.63 -15.45
N TYR A 130 -4.30 -11.92 -15.23
CA TYR A 130 -4.01 -12.85 -16.32
C TYR A 130 -5.19 -13.00 -17.28
N LEU A 131 -6.39 -13.27 -16.75
CA LEU A 131 -7.59 -13.49 -17.59
C LEU A 131 -7.99 -12.23 -18.34
N THR A 132 -7.98 -11.06 -17.70
CA THR A 132 -8.31 -9.81 -18.39
C THR A 132 -7.31 -9.53 -19.50
N SER A 133 -6.01 -9.75 -19.26
CA SER A 133 -4.99 -9.61 -20.30
C SER A 133 -5.21 -10.58 -21.44
N LYS A 134 -5.44 -11.88 -21.16
CA LYS A 134 -5.73 -12.92 -22.15
C LYS A 134 -6.89 -12.53 -23.07
N LEU A 135 -7.99 -12.02 -22.49
CA LEU A 135 -9.20 -11.69 -23.25
C LEU A 135 -9.07 -10.37 -24.04
N CYS A 136 -8.27 -9.41 -23.57
CA CYS A 136 -7.99 -8.17 -24.30
C CYS A 136 -6.92 -8.32 -25.39
N LEU A 137 -5.96 -9.24 -25.24
CA LEU A 137 -4.80 -9.40 -26.13
C LEU A 137 -5.14 -9.54 -27.62
N PRO A 138 -6.16 -10.32 -28.05
CA PRO A 138 -6.52 -10.43 -29.47
C PRO A 138 -6.85 -9.08 -30.12
N PHE A 139 -7.42 -8.15 -29.36
CA PHE A 139 -7.78 -6.81 -29.83
C PHE A 139 -6.62 -5.83 -29.69
N LEU A 140 -5.85 -5.91 -28.61
CA LEU A 140 -4.65 -5.10 -28.38
C LEU A 140 -3.62 -5.29 -29.51
N LYS A 141 -3.41 -6.51 -29.99
CA LYS A 141 -2.47 -6.80 -31.11
C LYS A 141 -2.80 -6.03 -32.39
N ASN A 142 -4.05 -5.65 -32.60
CA ASN A 142 -4.47 -4.87 -33.75
C ASN A 142 -4.24 -3.35 -33.57
N SER A 143 -3.90 -2.91 -32.34
CA SER A 143 -3.68 -1.50 -32.06
C SER A 143 -2.25 -1.05 -32.42
N LYS A 144 -2.14 0.18 -32.94
CA LYS A 144 -0.85 0.83 -33.20
C LYS A 144 -0.13 1.25 -31.93
N ILE A 145 -0.86 1.40 -30.81
CA ILE A 145 -0.35 1.89 -29.53
C ILE A 145 -0.55 0.89 -28.39
N ALA A 146 -0.68 -0.37 -28.71
CA ALA A 146 -1.02 -1.44 -27.77
C ALA A 146 -0.20 -1.42 -26.47
N HIS A 147 -0.88 -1.23 -25.35
CA HIS A 147 -0.28 -1.28 -23.99
C HIS A 147 -1.11 -2.11 -23.03
N ILE A 148 -0.43 -2.87 -22.18
CA ILE A 148 -0.95 -3.42 -20.92
C ILE A 148 -0.17 -2.74 -19.79
N LEU A 149 -0.88 -2.12 -18.85
CA LEU A 149 -0.31 -1.54 -17.65
C LEU A 149 -0.89 -2.24 -16.41
N ASN A 150 -0.02 -2.90 -15.64
CA ASN A 150 -0.39 -3.52 -14.38
C ASN A 150 -0.05 -2.56 -13.22
N ILE A 151 -1.01 -2.25 -12.35
CA ILE A 151 -0.72 -1.54 -11.11
C ILE A 151 -0.18 -2.56 -10.10
N SER A 152 1.11 -2.86 -10.27
CA SER A 152 1.82 -3.89 -9.52
C SER A 152 3.27 -3.48 -9.22
N PRO A 153 3.87 -4.01 -8.12
CA PRO A 153 5.17 -3.56 -7.64
C PRO A 153 6.35 -4.13 -8.44
N PRO A 154 7.55 -3.55 -8.31
CA PRO A 154 8.78 -4.24 -8.68
C PRO A 154 8.94 -5.54 -7.88
N LEU A 155 9.68 -6.50 -8.44
CA LEU A 155 9.95 -7.79 -7.79
C LEU A 155 11.17 -7.66 -6.87
N ASN A 156 10.93 -7.32 -5.63
CA ASN A 156 11.94 -7.26 -4.59
C ASN A 156 11.83 -8.51 -3.70
N LEU A 157 12.83 -9.40 -3.77
CA LEU A 157 12.83 -10.69 -3.04
C LEU A 157 13.36 -10.57 -1.60
N ASN A 158 13.58 -9.36 -1.09
CA ASN A 158 13.92 -9.19 0.32
C ASN A 158 12.80 -9.78 1.21
N PRO A 159 13.12 -10.71 2.14
CA PRO A 159 12.13 -11.37 3.01
C PRO A 159 11.23 -10.41 3.80
N ILE A 160 11.66 -9.18 4.03
CA ILE A 160 10.88 -8.16 4.72
C ILE A 160 9.54 -7.88 4.00
N TRP A 161 9.53 -7.96 2.66
CA TRP A 161 8.33 -7.75 1.85
C TRP A 161 7.35 -8.91 1.85
N PHE A 162 7.74 -10.05 2.45
CA PHE A 162 6.87 -11.22 2.64
C PHE A 162 6.42 -11.36 4.10
N LYS A 163 7.21 -10.84 5.03
CA LYS A 163 6.94 -10.95 6.46
C LYS A 163 5.61 -10.28 6.81
N ASN A 164 4.75 -11.01 7.52
CA ASN A 164 3.44 -10.59 8.04
C ASN A 164 2.35 -10.28 6.98
N HIS A 165 2.62 -10.45 5.68
CA HIS A 165 1.63 -10.30 4.61
C HIS A 165 1.99 -11.13 3.36
N CYS A 166 2.51 -12.32 3.59
CA CYS A 166 2.99 -13.23 2.54
C CYS A 166 1.96 -13.45 1.42
N ALA A 167 0.69 -13.70 1.76
CA ALA A 167 -0.38 -13.92 0.80
C ALA A 167 -0.63 -12.70 -0.11
N TYR A 168 -0.60 -11.50 0.46
CA TYR A 168 -0.73 -10.27 -0.34
C TYR A 168 0.45 -10.09 -1.29
N THR A 169 1.68 -10.25 -0.79
CA THR A 169 2.90 -10.15 -1.60
C THR A 169 2.88 -11.11 -2.77
N ILE A 170 2.59 -12.40 -2.53
CA ILE A 170 2.49 -13.41 -3.59
C ILE A 170 1.46 -12.98 -4.66
N SER A 171 0.29 -12.50 -4.23
CA SER A 171 -0.77 -12.11 -5.16
C SER A 171 -0.39 -10.88 -6.00
N LYS A 172 0.32 -9.91 -5.43
CA LYS A 172 0.81 -8.73 -6.16
C LYS A 172 1.99 -9.08 -7.06
N TYR A 173 2.89 -9.93 -6.61
CA TYR A 173 4.00 -10.43 -7.42
C TYR A 173 3.51 -11.31 -8.58
N GLY A 174 2.41 -12.04 -8.43
CA GLY A 174 1.76 -12.73 -9.53
C GLY A 174 1.37 -11.79 -10.68
N MET A 175 0.83 -10.58 -10.36
CA MET A 175 0.58 -9.54 -11.37
C MET A 175 1.89 -9.07 -12.04
N SER A 176 2.95 -8.90 -11.27
CA SER A 176 4.27 -8.48 -11.76
C SER A 176 4.93 -9.55 -12.60
N MET A 177 4.78 -10.83 -12.28
CA MET A 177 5.26 -11.94 -13.09
C MET A 177 4.54 -12.02 -14.44
N CYS A 178 3.25 -11.65 -14.50
CA CYS A 178 2.56 -11.50 -15.80
C CYS A 178 3.24 -10.44 -16.69
N VAL A 179 3.79 -9.37 -16.10
CA VAL A 179 4.55 -8.37 -16.89
C VAL A 179 5.77 -8.99 -17.53
N LEU A 180 6.57 -9.77 -16.78
CA LEU A 180 7.77 -10.41 -17.31
C LEU A 180 7.44 -11.36 -18.47
N GLY A 181 6.48 -12.28 -18.26
CA GLY A 181 6.11 -13.26 -19.26
C GLY A 181 5.51 -12.63 -20.51
N MET A 182 4.47 -11.80 -20.35
CA MET A 182 3.75 -11.21 -21.46
C MET A 182 4.57 -10.16 -22.22
N ALA A 183 5.45 -9.41 -21.54
CA ALA A 183 6.33 -8.45 -22.21
C ALA A 183 7.30 -9.12 -23.19
N GLU A 184 7.77 -10.32 -22.88
CA GLU A 184 8.65 -11.09 -23.76
C GLU A 184 7.85 -11.82 -24.84
N GLU A 185 6.74 -12.46 -24.48
CA GLU A 185 5.88 -13.21 -25.40
C GLU A 185 5.31 -12.32 -26.52
N PHE A 186 4.92 -11.08 -26.20
CA PHE A 186 4.31 -10.14 -27.15
C PHE A 186 5.25 -8.99 -27.54
N ARG A 187 6.56 -9.19 -27.45
CA ARG A 187 7.57 -8.18 -27.79
C ARG A 187 7.39 -7.65 -29.22
N GLY A 188 7.26 -6.31 -29.35
CA GLY A 188 6.99 -5.62 -30.60
C GLY A 188 5.52 -5.53 -31.01
N GLU A 189 4.65 -6.37 -30.44
CA GLU A 189 3.21 -6.33 -30.70
C GLU A 189 2.46 -5.51 -29.64
N VAL A 190 2.70 -5.81 -28.36
CA VAL A 190 2.06 -5.15 -27.21
C VAL A 190 3.12 -4.78 -26.16
N ALA A 191 3.15 -3.54 -25.72
CA ALA A 191 3.97 -3.15 -24.58
C ALA A 191 3.30 -3.56 -23.27
N VAL A 192 4.03 -4.23 -22.38
CA VAL A 192 3.52 -4.66 -21.07
C VAL A 192 4.45 -4.14 -19.99
N ASN A 193 3.91 -3.32 -19.07
CA ASN A 193 4.68 -2.65 -18.02
C ASN A 193 3.94 -2.70 -16.69
N ALA A 194 4.69 -2.55 -15.61
CA ALA A 194 4.16 -2.33 -14.27
C ALA A 194 4.35 -0.86 -13.86
N LEU A 195 3.42 -0.35 -13.06
CA LEU A 195 3.53 0.95 -12.38
C LEU A 195 3.23 0.77 -10.90
N TRP A 196 4.08 1.33 -10.05
CA TRP A 196 3.90 1.29 -8.61
C TRP A 196 4.14 2.66 -7.99
N PRO A 197 3.36 3.08 -6.98
CA PRO A 197 3.58 4.34 -6.29
C PRO A 197 4.82 4.27 -5.39
N LYS A 198 5.55 5.37 -5.29
CA LYS A 198 6.66 5.52 -4.34
C LYS A 198 6.17 5.73 -2.91
N THR A 199 5.02 6.35 -2.76
CA THR A 199 4.44 6.72 -1.48
C THR A 199 2.99 6.31 -1.43
N ALA A 200 2.44 6.16 -0.24
CA ALA A 200 1.03 5.84 -0.04
C ALA A 200 0.13 6.80 -0.84
N ILE A 201 -0.85 6.24 -1.53
CA ILE A 201 -1.83 6.97 -2.32
C ILE A 201 -3.16 7.00 -1.57
N TYR A 202 -3.72 8.20 -1.39
CA TYR A 202 -4.99 8.37 -0.71
C TYR A 202 -6.14 7.74 -1.53
N THR A 203 -6.64 6.66 -1.01
CA THR A 203 -7.74 5.87 -1.59
C THR A 203 -8.59 5.28 -0.47
N ALA A 204 -9.78 4.77 -0.80
CA ALA A 204 -10.62 4.06 0.17
C ALA A 204 -9.91 2.86 0.85
N ALA A 205 -8.95 2.22 0.17
CA ALA A 205 -8.12 1.18 0.77
C ALA A 205 -7.20 1.76 1.84
N MET A 206 -6.63 2.95 1.60
CA MET A 206 -5.77 3.63 2.57
C MET A 206 -6.55 4.13 3.78
N ASP A 207 -7.75 4.67 3.59
CA ASP A 207 -8.66 5.01 4.70
C ASP A 207 -8.97 3.80 5.59
N MET A 208 -9.23 2.66 4.96
CA MET A 208 -9.52 1.41 5.69
C MET A 208 -8.30 0.90 6.46
N LEU A 209 -7.08 1.07 5.94
CA LEU A 209 -5.84 0.58 6.54
C LEU A 209 -5.28 1.55 7.59
N GLY A 210 -5.27 2.84 7.27
CA GLY A 210 -4.62 3.87 8.09
C GLY A 210 -5.55 4.65 9.03
N GLY A 211 -6.86 4.57 8.80
CA GLY A 211 -7.84 5.31 9.59
C GLY A 211 -7.77 6.84 9.42
N PRO A 212 -8.54 7.60 10.24
CA PRO A 212 -8.61 9.05 10.12
C PRO A 212 -7.26 9.74 10.31
N GLY A 213 -6.93 10.69 9.44
CA GLY A 213 -5.69 11.47 9.48
C GLY A 213 -4.57 10.93 8.61
N VAL A 214 -4.69 9.69 8.10
CA VAL A 214 -3.68 9.09 7.19
C VAL A 214 -3.58 9.85 5.87
N GLU A 215 -4.66 10.52 5.44
CA GLU A 215 -4.71 11.31 4.21
C GLU A 215 -3.59 12.35 4.14
N LYS A 216 -3.22 12.96 5.27
CA LYS A 216 -2.16 13.99 5.33
C LYS A 216 -0.77 13.46 4.96
N GLN A 217 -0.57 12.16 5.12
CA GLN A 217 0.70 11.48 4.82
C GLN A 217 0.66 10.75 3.47
N CYS A 218 -0.35 11.04 2.65
CA CYS A 218 -0.56 10.42 1.36
C CYS A 218 -0.41 11.42 0.21
N ARG A 219 -0.16 10.88 -0.97
CA ARG A 219 -0.31 11.61 -2.23
C ARG A 219 -1.67 11.35 -2.86
N LYS A 220 -2.12 12.29 -3.69
CA LYS A 220 -3.32 12.18 -4.51
C LYS A 220 -3.11 11.11 -5.60
N THR A 221 -4.19 10.52 -6.05
CA THR A 221 -4.18 9.58 -7.18
C THR A 221 -3.62 10.15 -8.48
N ASP A 222 -3.58 11.49 -8.59
CA ASP A 222 -3.08 12.21 -9.76
C ASP A 222 -1.63 11.87 -10.13
N ILE A 223 -0.76 11.60 -9.14
CA ILE A 223 0.63 11.23 -9.41
C ILE A 223 0.71 9.92 -10.19
N VAL A 224 -0.11 8.93 -9.81
CA VAL A 224 -0.16 7.63 -10.50
C VAL A 224 -0.81 7.79 -11.88
N ALA A 225 -1.83 8.65 -12.00
CA ALA A 225 -2.49 8.94 -13.27
C ALA A 225 -1.54 9.63 -14.26
N ASP A 226 -0.74 10.59 -13.80
CA ASP A 226 0.26 11.28 -14.63
C ASP A 226 1.38 10.32 -15.06
N ALA A 227 1.88 9.47 -14.16
CA ALA A 227 2.87 8.46 -14.49
C ALA A 227 2.31 7.41 -15.46
N ALA A 228 1.07 6.95 -15.26
CA ALA A 228 0.39 6.04 -16.18
C ALA A 228 0.26 6.66 -17.57
N TYR A 229 -0.18 7.92 -17.66
CA TYR A 229 -0.27 8.66 -18.93
C TYR A 229 1.09 8.72 -19.65
N CYS A 230 2.16 9.01 -18.91
CA CYS A 230 3.52 9.00 -19.47
C CYS A 230 3.90 7.63 -20.05
N ILE A 231 3.58 6.52 -19.37
CA ILE A 231 3.86 5.16 -19.84
C ILE A 231 3.03 4.84 -21.10
N LEU A 232 1.72 5.09 -21.04
CA LEU A 232 0.75 4.73 -22.09
C LEU A 232 0.95 5.54 -23.40
N THR A 233 1.72 6.63 -23.33
CA THR A 233 2.06 7.45 -24.50
C THR A 233 3.48 7.18 -25.02
N LYS A 234 4.20 6.22 -24.46
CA LYS A 234 5.51 5.75 -24.97
C LYS A 234 5.34 4.79 -26.16
N PRO A 235 6.39 4.60 -26.99
CA PRO A 235 6.35 3.60 -28.07
C PRO A 235 6.25 2.18 -27.49
N LYS A 236 5.75 1.22 -28.28
CA LYS A 236 5.63 -0.21 -27.90
C LYS A 236 6.96 -0.88 -27.51
N SER A 237 8.10 -0.29 -27.90
CA SER A 237 9.42 -0.76 -27.45
C SER A 237 9.67 -0.49 -25.94
N PHE A 238 8.89 0.37 -25.30
CA PHE A 238 8.93 0.56 -23.87
C PHE A 238 8.08 -0.55 -23.20
N THR A 239 8.69 -1.71 -22.96
CA THR A 239 8.04 -2.93 -22.45
C THR A 239 8.94 -3.64 -21.44
N GLY A 240 8.36 -4.43 -20.54
CA GLY A 240 9.07 -5.20 -19.50
C GLY A 240 9.58 -4.36 -18.33
N ASN A 241 9.10 -3.12 -18.16
CA ASN A 241 9.59 -2.23 -17.14
C ASN A 241 8.72 -2.27 -15.86
N PHE A 242 9.40 -2.17 -14.72
CA PHE A 242 8.79 -1.90 -13.43
C PHE A 242 9.06 -0.43 -13.07
N VAL A 243 8.04 0.38 -13.18
CA VAL A 243 8.15 1.84 -13.11
C VAL A 243 7.64 2.34 -11.77
N ILE A 244 8.42 3.17 -11.09
CA ILE A 244 7.98 3.93 -9.93
C ILE A 244 7.53 5.31 -10.39
N ASP A 245 6.34 5.74 -9.97
CA ASP A 245 5.68 6.98 -10.41
C ASP A 245 6.57 8.21 -10.27
N GLU A 246 7.07 8.49 -9.07
CA GLU A 246 7.93 9.64 -8.81
C GLU A 246 9.23 9.60 -9.63
N HIS A 247 9.85 8.42 -9.77
CA HIS A 247 11.08 8.28 -10.54
C HIS A 247 10.88 8.59 -12.03
N LEU A 248 9.75 8.13 -12.59
CA LEU A 248 9.39 8.45 -13.98
C LEU A 248 9.11 9.94 -14.14
N LEU A 249 8.28 10.51 -13.29
CA LEU A 249 7.88 11.90 -13.39
C LEU A 249 9.07 12.87 -13.18
N LYS A 250 10.04 12.53 -12.33
CA LYS A 250 11.31 13.27 -12.24
C LYS A 250 12.08 13.27 -13.57
N LYS A 251 12.15 12.11 -14.26
CA LYS A 251 12.77 12.01 -15.60
C LYS A 251 12.03 12.80 -16.64
N GLU A 252 10.70 12.93 -16.51
CA GLU A 252 9.86 13.76 -17.39
C GLU A 252 9.88 15.25 -17.00
N GLY A 253 10.66 15.65 -15.99
CA GLY A 253 10.93 17.07 -15.66
C GLY A 253 10.09 17.64 -14.52
N ILE A 254 9.30 16.83 -13.82
CA ILE A 254 8.59 17.27 -12.60
C ILE A 254 9.60 17.46 -11.46
N LYS A 255 9.66 18.68 -10.93
CA LYS A 255 10.60 19.05 -9.84
C LYS A 255 9.93 19.16 -8.48
N ASN A 256 8.68 19.64 -8.44
CA ASN A 256 7.92 19.82 -7.22
C ASN A 256 6.83 18.77 -7.11
N PHE A 257 6.90 17.90 -6.10
CA PHE A 257 5.95 16.83 -5.83
C PHE A 257 4.91 17.20 -4.77
N ASP A 258 5.02 18.36 -4.13
CA ASP A 258 4.03 18.84 -3.16
C ASP A 258 2.67 19.08 -3.83
N VAL A 259 2.64 19.33 -5.14
CA VAL A 259 1.40 19.45 -5.93
C VAL A 259 0.54 18.17 -5.85
N TYR A 260 1.18 17.01 -5.62
CA TYR A 260 0.54 15.72 -5.45
C TYR A 260 0.24 15.38 -4.00
N ALA A 261 0.80 16.09 -3.01
CA ALA A 261 0.50 15.84 -1.61
C ALA A 261 -0.97 16.17 -1.31
N VAL A 262 -1.65 15.33 -0.50
CA VAL A 262 -2.99 15.67 0.00
C VAL A 262 -2.88 16.85 0.97
N ALA A 263 -1.86 16.85 1.82
CA ALA A 263 -1.53 17.96 2.71
C ALA A 263 -0.06 18.36 2.49
N PRO A 264 0.23 19.40 1.68
CA PRO A 264 1.60 19.87 1.46
C PRO A 264 2.31 20.23 2.77
N GLY A 265 3.61 19.93 2.85
CA GLY A 265 4.42 20.15 4.05
C GLY A 265 4.34 19.03 5.11
N HIS A 266 3.52 18.01 4.91
CA HIS A 266 3.51 16.82 5.75
C HIS A 266 4.39 15.72 5.15
N PRO A 267 5.15 14.97 5.98
CA PRO A 267 5.89 13.81 5.51
C PRO A 267 4.95 12.76 4.91
N VAL A 268 5.32 12.17 3.78
CA VAL A 268 4.56 11.12 3.11
C VAL A 268 5.08 9.74 3.48
N ILE A 269 4.19 8.75 3.60
CA ILE A 269 4.53 7.37 3.93
C ILE A 269 5.06 6.68 2.67
N PRO A 270 6.25 6.03 2.68
CA PRO A 270 6.71 5.18 1.58
C PRO A 270 5.74 4.01 1.33
N ASP A 271 5.60 3.60 0.07
CA ASP A 271 4.85 2.39 -0.26
C ASP A 271 5.71 1.13 -0.12
N TYR A 272 5.10 -0.05 -0.20
CA TYR A 272 5.76 -1.35 -0.11
C TYR A 272 6.60 -1.67 -1.35
N PHE A 273 7.48 -2.66 -1.24
CA PHE A 273 8.20 -3.33 -2.35
C PHE A 273 9.22 -2.45 -3.08
N LEU A 274 9.68 -1.38 -2.48
CA LEU A 274 10.66 -0.49 -3.08
C LEU A 274 12.08 -1.07 -2.96
N ASP A 275 12.92 -0.81 -3.99
CA ASP A 275 14.32 -1.26 -4.02
C ASP A 275 15.24 -0.38 -3.16
N GLU A 276 14.77 0.78 -2.74
CA GLU A 276 15.55 1.64 -1.85
C GLU A 276 15.75 0.93 -0.51
N ASP A 277 17.01 0.89 -0.06
CA ASP A 277 17.37 0.41 1.26
C ASP A 277 16.53 1.11 2.33
N LEU A 278 15.98 0.31 3.25
CA LEU A 278 15.14 0.80 4.34
C LEU A 278 15.86 1.88 5.16
N ASP A 279 17.18 1.76 5.33
CA ASP A 279 18.01 2.78 5.99
C ASP A 279 18.05 4.10 5.19
N THR A 280 18.13 4.02 3.87
CA THR A 280 18.10 5.20 2.98
C THR A 280 16.73 5.87 2.98
N GLN A 281 15.65 5.10 2.99
CA GLN A 281 14.28 5.63 3.14
C GLN A 281 14.09 6.27 4.51
N ALA A 282 14.58 5.60 5.55
CA ALA A 282 14.59 6.08 6.92
C ALA A 282 15.32 7.42 7.06
N MET A 283 16.54 7.52 6.52
CA MET A 283 17.33 8.77 6.51
C MET A 283 16.61 9.90 5.77
N LYS A 284 15.96 9.61 4.64
CA LYS A 284 15.18 10.61 3.89
C LYS A 284 13.94 11.07 4.66
N MET A 285 13.27 10.17 5.37
CA MET A 285 12.15 10.51 6.24
C MET A 285 12.59 11.36 7.43
N GLU A 286 13.73 11.04 8.05
CA GLU A 286 14.34 11.84 9.14
C GLU A 286 14.73 13.24 8.66
N ALA A 287 15.34 13.35 7.51
CA ALA A 287 15.71 14.64 6.89
C ALA A 287 14.49 15.51 6.57
N GLN A 288 13.31 14.90 6.40
CA GLN A 288 12.02 15.57 6.17
C GLN A 288 11.20 15.76 7.46
N GLY A 289 11.78 15.46 8.63
CA GLY A 289 11.12 15.60 9.93
C GLY A 289 10.16 14.45 10.28
N ALA A 290 10.20 13.35 9.54
CA ALA A 290 9.50 12.11 9.87
C ALA A 290 10.45 11.16 10.60
N SER A 291 10.03 10.56 11.72
CA SER A 291 10.86 9.58 12.41
C SER A 291 10.95 8.28 11.59
N SER A 292 12.18 7.86 11.28
CA SER A 292 12.45 6.64 10.55
C SER A 292 12.41 5.42 11.49
N GLY A 293 11.34 4.66 11.47
CA GLY A 293 11.23 3.41 12.22
C GLY A 293 11.99 2.21 11.62
N PHE A 294 13.03 2.45 10.78
CA PHE A 294 13.66 1.40 9.96
C PHE A 294 15.13 1.08 10.27
N ARG A 295 15.67 1.46 11.43
CA ARG A 295 17.02 1.04 11.79
C ARG A 295 17.02 -0.39 12.31
N GLU A 296 17.53 -1.34 11.52
CA GLU A 296 18.11 -2.58 12.05
C GLU A 296 19.49 -2.24 12.66
N GLU A 297 19.68 -2.61 13.93
CA GLU A 297 21.01 -2.58 14.53
C GLU A 297 21.94 -3.51 13.75
N LYS A 298 22.97 -2.96 13.11
CA LYS A 298 24.09 -3.74 12.60
C LYS A 298 24.79 -4.40 13.78
N LYS A 299 24.59 -5.72 13.93
CA LYS A 299 25.49 -6.53 14.76
C LYS A 299 26.88 -6.46 14.12
N ALA A 300 27.84 -5.99 14.89
CA ALA A 300 29.25 -6.03 14.53
C ALA A 300 29.69 -7.51 14.40
N ASP A 301 29.91 -7.97 13.17
CA ASP A 301 30.56 -9.24 12.90
C ASP A 301 32.07 -9.09 13.06
N GLY A 302 32.57 -9.75 14.08
CA GLY A 302 33.99 -9.98 14.27
C GLY A 302 34.23 -11.20 15.11
N ALA A 303 34.16 -12.43 14.52
CA ALA A 303 34.98 -13.56 14.96
C ALA A 303 34.82 -14.78 14.04
N LYS A 304 35.93 -15.41 13.81
CA LYS A 304 36.31 -16.43 12.83
C LYS A 304 35.61 -17.77 12.98
N HIS A 305 35.47 -18.45 11.84
CA HIS A 305 35.17 -19.87 11.67
C HIS A 305 36.08 -20.82 12.45
N THR A 306 35.52 -21.83 13.09
CA THR A 306 35.97 -23.23 13.10
C THR A 306 34.73 -24.13 13.40
N GLY A 307 34.36 -25.02 12.50
CA GLY A 307 33.50 -26.18 12.79
C GLY A 307 34.38 -27.41 13.12
N PRO A 308 33.88 -28.65 13.23
CA PRO A 308 32.50 -29.16 13.26
C PRO A 308 32.25 -30.08 14.45
N GLU A 309 31.06 -30.56 14.72
CA GLU A 309 30.67 -31.96 14.93
C GLU A 309 29.30 -32.06 15.63
N GLY A 310 28.53 -33.02 15.21
CA GLY A 310 27.13 -33.16 15.52
C GLY A 310 26.81 -33.63 16.96
N SER A 311 25.60 -33.35 17.36
CA SER A 311 24.88 -34.07 18.41
C SER A 311 23.38 -33.88 18.26
N GLN A 312 22.67 -34.98 18.43
CA GLN A 312 21.23 -35.15 18.37
C GLN A 312 20.51 -34.20 19.31
N ILE A 313 19.44 -33.57 18.82
CA ILE A 313 18.52 -32.78 19.65
C ILE A 313 17.29 -33.62 19.94
N SER A 314 17.15 -33.99 21.21
CA SER A 314 15.91 -34.45 21.80
C SER A 314 14.89 -33.31 21.83
N LEU A 315 13.66 -33.58 21.32
CA LEU A 315 12.51 -32.68 21.49
C LEU A 315 12.13 -32.62 22.98
N GLU A 316 12.34 -31.48 23.59
CA GLU A 316 11.58 -31.09 24.78
C GLU A 316 10.70 -29.91 24.46
N THR A 317 9.40 -30.15 24.49
CA THR A 317 8.35 -29.15 24.44
C THR A 317 8.36 -28.35 25.73
N SER A 318 8.93 -27.15 25.70
CA SER A 318 8.70 -26.17 26.76
C SER A 318 7.74 -25.08 26.25
N THR A 319 6.51 -25.16 26.72
CA THR A 319 5.51 -24.10 26.69
C THR A 319 5.95 -22.97 27.63
N ALA A 320 6.77 -22.05 27.17
CA ALA A 320 7.01 -20.80 27.88
C ALA A 320 5.90 -19.80 27.53
N LYS A 321 4.99 -19.51 28.45
CA LYS A 321 4.12 -18.35 28.42
C LYS A 321 4.97 -17.08 28.25
N PRO A 322 4.55 -16.08 27.43
CA PRO A 322 5.25 -14.79 27.40
C PRO A 322 5.12 -14.15 28.78
N SER A 323 6.23 -13.99 29.48
CA SER A 323 6.29 -13.36 30.79
C SER A 323 6.15 -11.85 30.64
N GLY A 324 5.08 -11.28 31.18
CA GLY A 324 4.84 -9.86 31.32
C GLY A 324 3.35 -9.51 31.10
N SER A 325 2.69 -9.00 32.15
CA SER A 325 1.32 -8.50 32.04
C SER A 325 1.31 -7.07 31.48
N VAL A 326 0.15 -6.61 30.97
CA VAL A 326 -0.04 -5.20 30.56
C VAL A 326 0.35 -4.24 31.69
N ALA A 327 -0.09 -4.54 32.91
CA ALA A 327 0.22 -3.72 34.08
C ALA A 327 1.72 -3.65 34.41
N GLU A 328 2.46 -4.76 34.25
CA GLU A 328 3.92 -4.77 34.41
C GLU A 328 4.60 -3.95 33.33
N THR A 329 4.11 -4.02 32.08
CA THR A 329 4.62 -3.21 30.98
C THR A 329 4.46 -1.73 31.28
N PHE A 330 3.31 -1.29 31.80
CA PHE A 330 3.08 0.12 32.17
C PHE A 330 3.96 0.58 33.35
N LYS A 331 4.23 -0.28 34.34
CA LYS A 331 5.19 0.02 35.41
C LYS A 331 6.62 0.24 34.88
N ILE A 332 7.03 -0.53 33.90
CA ILE A 332 8.35 -0.37 33.27
C ILE A 332 8.39 0.94 32.47
N ILE A 333 7.30 1.26 31.73
CA ILE A 333 7.17 2.52 31.00
C ILE A 333 7.28 3.70 31.98
N GLU A 334 6.60 3.65 33.12
CA GLU A 334 6.68 4.68 34.16
C GLU A 334 8.13 4.92 34.63
N GLY A 335 8.89 3.86 34.83
CA GLY A 335 10.28 3.95 35.29
C GLY A 335 11.28 4.54 34.29
N ILE A 336 10.91 4.68 33.01
CA ILE A 336 11.77 5.27 31.97
C ILE A 336 11.34 6.66 31.51
N ILE A 337 10.15 7.10 31.91
CA ILE A 337 9.71 8.48 31.62
C ILE A 337 10.64 9.45 32.32
N ASN A 338 11.22 10.35 31.55
CA ASN A 338 12.07 11.43 32.04
C ASN A 338 11.86 12.68 31.17
N GLU A 339 12.47 13.80 31.57
CA GLU A 339 12.32 15.07 30.86
C GLU A 339 12.74 15.00 29.38
N ASP A 340 13.74 14.22 29.03
CA ASP A 340 14.23 14.11 27.66
C ASP A 340 13.22 13.34 26.77
N VAL A 341 12.61 12.29 27.33
CA VAL A 341 11.53 11.53 26.65
C VAL A 341 10.31 12.43 26.44
N VAL A 342 9.93 13.22 27.46
CA VAL A 342 8.82 14.17 27.35
C VAL A 342 9.12 15.24 26.32
N LYS A 343 10.29 15.87 26.36
CA LYS A 343 10.71 16.92 25.40
C LYS A 343 10.76 16.41 23.97
N SER A 344 11.22 15.17 23.76
CA SER A 344 11.35 14.59 22.41
C SER A 344 10.04 14.09 21.83
N THR A 345 9.06 13.71 22.66
CA THR A 345 7.82 13.07 22.20
C THR A 345 6.67 14.07 22.11
N GLN A 346 6.38 14.84 23.17
CA GLN A 346 5.35 15.89 23.25
C GLN A 346 3.97 15.41 22.80
N GLY A 347 3.47 14.30 23.39
CA GLY A 347 2.16 13.74 23.03
C GLY A 347 1.50 12.94 24.15
N VAL A 348 0.16 12.88 24.11
CA VAL A 348 -0.69 12.07 24.99
C VAL A 348 -1.26 10.90 24.21
N PHE A 349 -0.98 9.68 24.66
CA PHE A 349 -1.36 8.43 24.02
C PHE A 349 -2.39 7.69 24.88
N LEU A 350 -3.49 7.29 24.27
CA LEU A 350 -4.50 6.43 24.85
C LEU A 350 -4.43 5.05 24.20
N PHE A 351 -4.39 4.00 25.00
CA PHE A 351 -4.39 2.61 24.56
C PHE A 351 -5.72 1.96 24.92
N GLU A 352 -6.47 1.53 23.90
CA GLU A 352 -7.67 0.71 24.05
C GLU A 352 -7.26 -0.75 23.77
N LEU A 353 -7.06 -1.53 24.82
CA LEU A 353 -6.58 -2.90 24.75
C LEU A 353 -7.74 -3.90 24.84
N SER A 354 -7.76 -4.88 23.93
CA SER A 354 -8.73 -5.98 23.92
C SER A 354 -8.07 -7.30 24.34
N GLY A 355 -8.85 -8.27 24.84
CA GLY A 355 -8.38 -9.59 25.27
C GLY A 355 -8.42 -9.79 26.78
N GLU A 356 -7.77 -10.84 27.30
CA GLU A 356 -7.85 -11.26 28.71
C GLU A 356 -7.34 -10.20 29.69
N GLU A 357 -6.34 -9.41 29.32
CA GLU A 357 -5.84 -8.25 30.07
C GLU A 357 -6.21 -6.95 29.37
N GLY A 358 -7.40 -6.89 28.79
CA GLY A 358 -7.92 -5.71 28.11
C GLY A 358 -8.19 -4.58 29.10
N GLY A 359 -8.38 -3.37 28.56
CA GLY A 359 -8.68 -2.17 29.33
C GLY A 359 -8.17 -0.93 28.65
N THR A 360 -8.42 0.21 29.27
CA THR A 360 -7.97 1.51 28.78
C THR A 360 -6.78 1.97 29.63
N TRP A 361 -5.74 2.42 28.95
CA TRP A 361 -4.48 2.85 29.57
C TRP A 361 -3.96 4.08 28.84
N TYR A 362 -3.15 4.92 29.51
CA TYR A 362 -2.57 6.09 28.86
C TYR A 362 -1.10 6.31 29.20
N ILE A 363 -0.42 7.02 28.30
CA ILE A 363 0.93 7.57 28.49
C ILE A 363 0.87 9.05 28.14
N ASP A 364 1.08 9.93 29.14
CA ASP A 364 1.19 11.37 28.93
C ASP A 364 2.66 11.76 28.90
N LEU A 365 3.17 12.13 27.74
CA LEU A 365 4.53 12.65 27.51
C LEU A 365 4.50 14.12 27.07
N LYS A 366 3.51 14.88 27.58
CA LYS A 366 3.31 16.29 27.22
C LYS A 366 3.24 17.19 28.45
N ASN A 367 2.68 16.69 29.54
CA ASN A 367 2.36 17.48 30.70
C ASN A 367 3.14 17.01 31.95
N LYS A 368 3.49 17.96 32.84
CA LYS A 368 4.02 17.71 34.20
C LYS A 368 5.14 16.65 34.32
N GLY A 369 6.10 16.64 33.40
CA GLY A 369 7.21 15.68 33.45
C GLY A 369 6.87 14.26 32.97
N GLY A 370 5.67 14.05 32.51
CA GLY A 370 5.15 12.78 31.98
C GLY A 370 4.59 11.85 33.05
N ASN A 371 3.58 11.07 32.72
CA ASN A 371 3.03 10.03 33.57
C ASN A 371 2.31 8.93 32.75
N THR A 372 1.96 7.82 33.41
CA THR A 372 1.14 6.74 32.88
C THR A 372 0.04 6.36 33.86
N GLY A 373 -1.01 5.72 33.37
CA GLY A 373 -2.07 5.22 34.23
C GLY A 373 -3.08 4.34 33.51
N SER A 374 -3.96 3.72 34.29
CA SER A 374 -5.14 3.01 33.79
C SER A 374 -6.32 3.97 33.68
N GLY A 375 -7.20 3.75 32.70
CA GLY A 375 -8.34 4.60 32.41
C GLY A 375 -8.03 5.71 31.40
N GLU A 376 -8.90 6.70 31.33
CA GLU A 376 -8.76 7.86 30.44
C GLU A 376 -7.68 8.82 30.96
N PRO A 377 -6.89 9.45 30.07
CA PRO A 377 -5.93 10.46 30.50
C PRO A 377 -6.64 11.71 31.04
N PRO A 378 -6.01 12.44 31.95
CA PRO A 378 -6.59 13.66 32.54
C PRO A 378 -6.76 14.82 31.53
N VAL A 379 -6.16 14.67 30.34
CA VAL A 379 -6.26 15.61 29.22
C VAL A 379 -6.59 14.84 27.95
N LYS A 380 -7.17 15.53 26.97
CA LYS A 380 -7.55 14.91 25.70
C LYS A 380 -6.34 14.22 25.04
N ALA A 381 -6.48 12.95 24.69
CA ALA A 381 -5.46 12.20 23.95
C ALA A 381 -5.20 12.80 22.58
N ASP A 382 -3.93 12.95 22.22
CA ASP A 382 -3.48 13.33 20.87
C ASP A 382 -3.52 12.13 19.91
N VAL A 383 -3.37 10.90 20.47
CA VAL A 383 -3.35 9.62 19.73
C VAL A 383 -4.12 8.58 20.52
N ILE A 384 -5.00 7.84 19.82
CA ILE A 384 -5.68 6.65 20.35
C ILE A 384 -5.15 5.43 19.60
N MET A 385 -4.69 4.42 20.33
CA MET A 385 -4.10 3.20 19.81
C MET A 385 -4.92 1.99 20.29
N SER A 386 -5.64 1.34 19.36
CA SER A 386 -6.46 0.16 19.69
C SER A 386 -5.79 -1.11 19.17
N MET A 387 -5.56 -2.08 20.06
CA MET A 387 -4.89 -3.35 19.76
C MET A 387 -5.20 -4.42 20.81
N SER A 388 -4.75 -5.69 20.57
CA SER A 388 -4.84 -6.71 21.62
C SER A 388 -3.81 -6.48 22.72
N SER A 389 -4.15 -6.88 23.97
CA SER A 389 -3.22 -6.85 25.11
C SER A 389 -1.93 -7.63 24.84
N ASN A 390 -2.02 -8.77 24.14
CA ASN A 390 -0.88 -9.57 23.73
C ASN A 390 0.02 -8.85 22.73
N ASP A 391 -0.57 -8.16 21.73
CA ASP A 391 0.20 -7.39 20.75
C ASP A 391 0.81 -6.14 21.38
N PHE A 392 0.14 -5.53 22.35
CA PHE A 392 0.68 -4.43 23.15
C PHE A 392 1.95 -4.86 23.91
N VAL A 393 1.89 -5.96 24.66
CA VAL A 393 3.06 -6.50 25.37
C VAL A 393 4.18 -6.85 24.40
N LYS A 394 3.87 -7.50 23.26
CA LYS A 394 4.87 -7.80 22.22
C LYS A 394 5.50 -6.53 21.65
N MET A 395 4.73 -5.48 21.49
CA MET A 395 5.21 -4.20 20.98
C MET A 395 6.19 -3.57 21.96
N PHE A 396 5.84 -3.46 23.22
CA PHE A 396 6.69 -2.84 24.23
C PHE A 396 7.87 -3.72 24.68
N THR A 397 7.82 -5.02 24.46
CA THR A 397 8.98 -5.96 24.65
C THR A 397 9.86 -6.08 23.41
N GLY A 398 9.67 -5.26 22.38
CA GLY A 398 10.45 -5.28 21.14
C GLY A 398 10.18 -6.47 20.20
N LYS A 399 9.27 -7.38 20.57
CA LYS A 399 8.89 -8.54 19.75
C LYS A 399 7.93 -8.20 18.60
N LEU A 400 7.32 -7.02 18.63
CA LEU A 400 6.44 -6.50 17.59
C LEU A 400 6.71 -5.00 17.41
N LYS A 401 7.19 -4.60 16.24
CA LYS A 401 7.41 -3.16 15.96
C LYS A 401 6.07 -2.43 15.80
N PRO A 402 5.88 -1.22 16.35
CA PRO A 402 4.63 -0.45 16.23
C PRO A 402 4.19 -0.24 14.78
N THR A 403 5.12 0.09 13.89
CA THR A 403 4.87 0.22 12.45
C THR A 403 4.35 -1.09 11.84
N MET A 404 4.90 -2.24 12.23
CA MET A 404 4.44 -3.55 11.76
C MET A 404 3.09 -3.92 12.34
N ALA A 405 2.83 -3.58 13.60
CA ALA A 405 1.52 -3.77 14.22
C ALA A 405 0.44 -2.95 13.49
N PHE A 406 0.76 -1.70 13.15
CA PHE A 406 -0.12 -0.82 12.39
C PHE A 406 -0.36 -1.36 10.97
N MET A 407 0.68 -1.67 10.23
CA MET A 407 0.60 -2.15 8.86
C MET A 407 -0.09 -3.52 8.72
N SER A 408 0.03 -4.37 9.76
CA SER A 408 -0.66 -5.66 9.81
C SER A 408 -2.11 -5.57 10.32
N GLY A 409 -2.61 -4.35 10.62
CA GLY A 409 -3.95 -4.14 11.16
C GLY A 409 -4.13 -4.58 12.63
N LYS A 410 -3.06 -4.98 13.30
CA LYS A 410 -3.04 -5.34 14.73
C LYS A 410 -3.10 -4.13 15.64
N LEU A 411 -2.59 -3.00 15.16
CA LEU A 411 -2.67 -1.70 15.79
C LEU A 411 -3.52 -0.78 14.93
N LYS A 412 -4.61 -0.26 15.48
CA LYS A 412 -5.39 0.81 14.88
C LYS A 412 -5.01 2.11 15.56
N ILE A 413 -4.75 3.14 14.77
CA ILE A 413 -4.34 4.45 15.27
C ILE A 413 -5.38 5.49 14.84
N LYS A 414 -5.87 6.28 15.80
CA LYS A 414 -6.72 7.46 15.58
C LYS A 414 -6.00 8.68 16.12
N GLY A 415 -6.01 9.79 15.41
CA GLY A 415 -5.37 11.04 15.84
C GLY A 415 -4.05 11.30 15.16
N ASN A 416 -3.08 11.86 15.88
CA ASN A 416 -1.81 12.31 15.29
C ASN A 416 -0.84 11.15 15.04
N MET A 417 -0.78 10.67 13.79
CA MET A 417 0.08 9.57 13.37
C MET A 417 1.58 9.87 13.58
N SER A 418 2.00 11.12 13.41
CA SER A 418 3.39 11.52 13.63
C SER A 418 3.82 11.30 15.10
N LEU A 419 2.89 11.53 16.05
CA LEU A 419 3.13 11.21 17.46
C LEU A 419 3.14 9.71 17.72
N ALA A 420 2.26 8.93 17.06
CA ALA A 420 2.28 7.48 17.19
C ALA A 420 3.62 6.87 16.76
N LEU A 421 4.23 7.40 15.72
CA LEU A 421 5.57 7.00 15.26
C LEU A 421 6.68 7.43 16.25
N ARG A 422 6.53 8.58 16.94
CA ARG A 422 7.47 8.99 18.00
C ARG A 422 7.47 8.04 19.22
N LEU A 423 6.33 7.38 19.47
CA LEU A 423 6.24 6.38 20.52
C LEU A 423 7.17 5.17 20.26
N GLU A 424 7.51 4.88 19.01
CA GLU A 424 8.44 3.81 18.66
C GLU A 424 9.83 4.03 19.28
N LYS A 425 10.26 5.26 19.42
CA LYS A 425 11.51 5.63 20.09
C LYS A 425 11.50 5.25 21.58
N LEU A 426 10.34 5.41 22.23
CA LEU A 426 10.11 4.98 23.60
C LEU A 426 10.14 3.45 23.71
N VAL A 427 9.45 2.78 22.79
CA VAL A 427 9.38 1.31 22.71
C VAL A 427 10.77 0.70 22.47
N SER A 428 11.59 1.30 21.61
CA SER A 428 12.95 0.81 21.34
C SER A 428 13.90 0.96 22.54
N GLN A 429 13.72 2.00 23.36
CA GLN A 429 14.47 2.18 24.61
C GLN A 429 14.07 1.19 25.71
N LEU A 430 12.82 0.70 25.66
CA LEU A 430 12.31 -0.33 26.57
C LEU A 430 12.82 -1.73 26.21
N GLY A 431 12.84 -2.08 24.93
CA GLY A 431 13.29 -3.39 24.47
C GLY A 431 14.76 -3.71 24.80
N SER A 432 15.56 -2.70 25.16
CA SER A 432 16.94 -2.88 25.65
C SER A 432 17.03 -3.10 27.16
N LYS A 433 15.92 -2.96 27.92
CA LYS A 433 15.86 -3.11 29.39
C LYS A 433 14.97 -4.27 29.85
N LEU A 434 14.26 -4.91 28.94
CA LEU A 434 13.43 -6.13 29.11
C LEU A 434 14.07 -7.33 28.39
#